data_ee5cdbc5c4dc604242c9fb624f0d1cb2
#
_entry.id   ee5cdbc5c4dc604242c9fb624f0d1cb2
#
_cell.length_a   1.000
_cell.length_b   1.000
_cell.length_c   1.000
_cell.angle_alpha   90.00
_cell.angle_beta   90.00
_cell.angle_gamma   90.00
#
_symmetry.space_group_name_H-M   'P 1'
#
loop_
_entity.id
_entity.type
_entity.pdbx_description
1 polymer ?
#
loop_
_entity_poly.entity_id
_entity_poly.type
_entity_poly.pdbx_seq_one_letter_code
_entity_poly.pdbx_strand_id
1 'polypeptide(L)'
;MNEYLSQISDNYGIVSDEFGEIKVVTKSETNCKFQDILLKENELENLNQELITAKSELTENKANTIFGELGNLVIIGGGIFLSIELFPVVSTQSLIYMLIGTYAIIKSISIALYGTRIGRYKKNKKLKSTIESLEENSVQLEAELKNLKEKAKYKVESDTKDYCAQYGSTK
;
A
#
# COMPACT_ATOMS: atom_id res chain seq x y z
N MET A 1 -15.01 0.93 15.05
CA MET A 1 -15.92 0.25 16.02
C MET A 1 -15.74 0.90 17.38
N ASN A 2 -16.61 1.88 17.74
CA ASN A 2 -16.56 2.53 19.05
C ASN A 2 -17.42 1.71 20.01
N GLU A 3 -16.81 0.70 20.63
CA GLU A 3 -17.45 -0.07 21.67
C GLU A 3 -17.19 0.61 23.03
N TYR A 4 -18.23 1.15 23.63
CA TYR A 4 -18.15 1.73 24.98
C TYR A 4 -18.47 0.64 25.99
N LEU A 5 -17.49 0.29 26.82
CA LEU A 5 -17.68 -0.59 27.97
C LEU A 5 -18.16 0.25 29.16
N SER A 6 -19.39 0.09 29.59
CA SER A 6 -19.87 0.64 30.85
C SER A 6 -19.97 -0.45 31.93
N GLN A 7 -19.75 -0.06 33.18
CA GLN A 7 -19.64 -1.00 34.28
C GLN A 7 -21.03 -1.35 34.81
N ILE A 8 -21.42 -2.64 34.70
CA ILE A 8 -22.67 -3.15 35.34
C ILE A 8 -22.35 -3.80 36.70
N SER A 9 -21.22 -4.50 36.81
CA SER A 9 -20.73 -5.14 38.02
C SER A 9 -19.21 -5.28 37.96
N ASP A 10 -18.60 -5.77 39.05
CA ASP A 10 -17.14 -5.97 39.08
C ASP A 10 -16.64 -6.95 38.03
N ASN A 11 -17.47 -7.91 37.62
CA ASN A 11 -17.11 -8.99 36.71
C ASN A 11 -17.64 -8.83 35.28
N TYR A 12 -18.68 -8.02 35.07
CA TYR A 12 -19.35 -7.85 33.78
C TYR A 12 -19.39 -6.39 33.33
N GLY A 13 -19.31 -6.18 32.04
CA GLY A 13 -19.44 -4.89 31.39
C GLY A 13 -20.51 -4.92 30.30
N ILE A 14 -20.98 -3.77 29.88
CA ILE A 14 -21.88 -3.60 28.73
C ILE A 14 -21.03 -3.23 27.49
N VAL A 15 -21.27 -3.90 26.36
CA VAL A 15 -20.73 -3.58 25.06
C VAL A 15 -21.88 -3.24 24.14
N SER A 16 -21.81 -2.10 23.44
CA SER A 16 -22.72 -1.75 22.35
C SER A 16 -22.07 -2.16 21.02
N ASP A 17 -22.80 -2.92 20.20
CA ASP A 17 -22.34 -3.26 18.86
C ASP A 17 -22.60 -2.13 17.84
N GLU A 18 -22.18 -2.33 16.59
CA GLU A 18 -22.34 -1.36 15.50
C GLU A 18 -23.82 -1.01 15.20
N PHE A 19 -24.74 -1.88 15.61
CA PHE A 19 -26.19 -1.70 15.43
C PHE A 19 -26.88 -1.10 16.68
N GLY A 20 -26.11 -0.77 17.73
CA GLY A 20 -26.64 -0.24 18.98
C GLY A 20 -27.25 -1.30 19.90
N GLU A 21 -27.09 -2.59 19.61
CA GLU A 21 -27.50 -3.66 20.52
C GLU A 21 -26.57 -3.71 21.72
N ILE A 22 -27.17 -3.76 22.90
CA ILE A 22 -26.45 -3.82 24.19
C ILE A 22 -26.19 -5.29 24.53
N LYS A 23 -24.91 -5.64 24.71
CA LYS A 23 -24.45 -7.00 25.05
C LYS A 23 -23.65 -6.96 26.35
N VAL A 24 -23.77 -8.01 27.16
CA VAL A 24 -23.04 -8.15 28.41
C VAL A 24 -21.85 -9.08 28.22
N VAL A 25 -20.69 -8.68 28.72
CA VAL A 25 -19.42 -9.43 28.54
C VAL A 25 -18.63 -9.52 29.83
N THR A 26 -17.87 -10.59 29.99
CA THR A 26 -16.99 -10.79 31.14
C THR A 26 -15.72 -9.94 31.01
N LYS A 27 -15.46 -9.06 31.98
CA LYS A 27 -14.38 -8.05 31.89
C LYS A 27 -12.96 -8.61 31.73
N SER A 28 -12.65 -9.71 32.42
CA SER A 28 -11.26 -10.20 32.49
C SER A 28 -10.72 -10.80 31.16
N GLU A 29 -11.58 -11.42 30.37
CA GLU A 29 -11.17 -12.04 29.09
C GLU A 29 -11.39 -11.16 27.86
N THR A 30 -12.33 -10.22 27.95
CA THR A 30 -12.75 -9.39 26.85
C THR A 30 -11.70 -8.32 26.50
N ASN A 31 -11.08 -7.71 27.51
CA ASN A 31 -10.08 -6.66 27.31
C ASN A 31 -8.86 -7.16 26.50
N CYS A 32 -8.36 -8.39 26.74
CA CYS A 32 -7.24 -8.94 25.97
C CYS A 32 -7.62 -9.18 24.52
N LYS A 33 -8.80 -9.76 24.24
CA LYS A 33 -9.24 -10.08 22.87
C LYS A 33 -9.56 -8.84 22.03
N PHE A 34 -10.12 -7.80 22.64
CA PHE A 34 -10.36 -6.54 21.93
C PHE A 34 -9.06 -5.79 21.67
N GLN A 35 -8.08 -5.84 22.56
CA GLN A 35 -6.75 -5.29 22.31
C GLN A 35 -6.05 -6.00 21.14
N ASP A 36 -6.16 -7.34 21.05
CA ASP A 36 -5.60 -8.10 19.95
C ASP A 36 -6.25 -7.74 18.60
N ILE A 37 -7.56 -7.52 18.57
CA ILE A 37 -8.28 -7.06 17.38
C ILE A 37 -7.81 -5.66 16.98
N LEU A 38 -7.74 -4.71 17.91
CA LEU A 38 -7.26 -3.34 17.67
C LEU A 38 -5.82 -3.31 17.16
N LEU A 39 -4.94 -4.13 17.72
CA LEU A 39 -3.55 -4.24 17.27
C LEU A 39 -3.48 -4.74 15.83
N LYS A 40 -4.27 -5.77 15.49
CA LYS A 40 -4.31 -6.31 14.13
C LYS A 40 -4.99 -5.38 13.13
N GLU A 41 -5.98 -4.58 13.55
CA GLU A 41 -6.57 -3.53 12.71
C GLU A 41 -5.53 -2.45 12.37
N ASN A 42 -4.76 -2.00 13.35
CA ASN A 42 -3.68 -1.04 13.12
C ASN A 42 -2.56 -1.62 12.23
N GLU A 43 -2.23 -2.90 12.41
CA GLU A 43 -1.25 -3.59 11.56
C GLU A 43 -1.73 -3.68 10.10
N LEU A 44 -3.01 -3.98 9.88
CA LEU A 44 -3.62 -4.01 8.56
C LEU A 44 -3.64 -2.61 7.91
N GLU A 45 -3.95 -1.57 8.68
CA GLU A 45 -3.93 -0.20 8.18
C GLU A 45 -2.52 0.22 7.75
N ASN A 46 -1.50 -0.10 8.55
CA ASN A 46 -0.10 0.16 8.20
C ASN A 46 0.32 -0.59 6.93
N LEU A 47 -0.02 -1.88 6.81
CA LEU A 47 0.22 -2.68 5.62
C LEU A 47 -0.45 -2.08 4.37
N ASN A 48 -1.68 -1.62 4.49
CA ASN A 48 -2.41 -0.97 3.40
C ASN A 48 -1.75 0.36 3.00
N GLN A 49 -1.24 1.13 3.94
CA GLN A 49 -0.48 2.36 3.64
C GLN A 49 0.84 2.06 2.94
N GLU A 50 1.57 1.04 3.37
CA GLU A 50 2.78 0.58 2.68
C GLU A 50 2.47 0.11 1.25
N LEU A 51 1.38 -0.61 1.07
CA LEU A 51 0.91 -1.07 -0.25
C LEU A 51 0.60 0.10 -1.19
N ILE A 52 -0.12 1.13 -0.70
CA ILE A 52 -0.43 2.34 -1.46
C ILE A 52 0.86 3.05 -1.86
N THR A 53 1.80 3.18 -0.94
CA THR A 53 3.10 3.81 -1.19
C THR A 53 3.90 3.04 -2.24
N ALA A 54 3.99 1.72 -2.12
CA ALA A 54 4.70 0.88 -3.10
C ALA A 54 4.04 0.91 -4.50
N LYS A 55 2.71 0.94 -4.59
CA LYS A 55 1.98 1.10 -5.85
C LYS A 55 2.19 2.47 -6.47
N SER A 56 2.21 3.53 -5.67
CA SER A 56 2.53 4.89 -6.11
C SER A 56 3.94 4.98 -6.67
N GLU A 57 4.94 4.46 -5.95
CA GLU A 57 6.32 4.41 -6.42
C GLU A 57 6.49 3.60 -7.73
N LEU A 58 5.78 2.49 -7.85
CA LEU A 58 5.79 1.71 -9.09
C LEU A 58 5.23 2.49 -10.27
N THR A 59 4.16 3.24 -10.05
CA THR A 59 3.52 4.07 -11.07
C THR A 59 4.44 5.21 -11.49
N GLU A 60 5.04 5.90 -10.54
CA GLU A 60 6.02 6.95 -10.79
C GLU A 60 7.24 6.42 -11.57
N ASN A 61 7.79 5.29 -11.15
CA ASN A 61 8.95 4.71 -11.83
C ASN A 61 8.62 4.20 -13.25
N LYS A 62 7.38 3.75 -13.50
CA LYS A 62 6.89 3.45 -14.85
C LYS A 62 6.78 4.71 -15.70
N ALA A 63 6.20 5.79 -15.15
CA ALA A 63 6.10 7.08 -15.83
C ALA A 63 7.50 7.60 -16.20
N ASN A 64 8.44 7.59 -15.28
CA ASN A 64 9.84 7.96 -15.52
C ASN A 64 10.52 7.08 -16.59
N THR A 65 10.13 5.82 -16.71
CA THR A 65 10.61 4.94 -17.78
C THR A 65 10.06 5.39 -19.13
N ILE A 66 8.78 5.71 -19.24
CA ILE A 66 8.13 6.18 -20.46
C ILE A 66 8.74 7.52 -20.91
N PHE A 67 8.87 8.48 -19.97
CA PHE A 67 9.48 9.78 -20.27
C PHE A 67 10.94 9.67 -20.71
N GLY A 68 11.70 8.76 -20.10
CA GLY A 68 13.07 8.49 -20.53
C GLY A 68 13.17 7.87 -21.94
N GLU A 69 12.23 7.04 -22.34
CA GLU A 69 12.15 6.45 -23.69
C GLU A 69 11.68 7.50 -24.73
N LEU A 70 10.65 8.29 -24.39
CA LEU A 70 10.19 9.39 -25.26
C LEU A 70 11.29 10.42 -25.48
N GLY A 71 12.03 10.80 -24.44
CA GLY A 71 13.18 11.68 -24.56
C GLY A 71 14.22 11.16 -25.55
N ASN A 72 14.51 9.86 -25.54
CA ASN A 72 15.41 9.24 -26.51
C ASN A 72 14.87 9.36 -27.95
N LEU A 73 13.57 9.16 -28.18
CA LEU A 73 12.96 9.29 -29.51
C LEU A 73 13.02 10.73 -30.03
N VAL A 74 12.77 11.71 -29.17
CA VAL A 74 12.86 13.14 -29.53
C VAL A 74 14.30 13.51 -29.90
N ILE A 75 15.29 12.99 -29.19
CA ILE A 75 16.72 13.23 -29.49
C ILE A 75 17.10 12.64 -30.85
N ILE A 76 16.71 11.39 -31.12
CA ILE A 76 17.02 10.72 -32.40
C ILE A 76 16.33 11.45 -33.53
N GLY A 77 15.03 11.76 -33.42
CA GLY A 77 14.26 12.46 -34.44
C GLY A 77 14.79 13.88 -34.70
N GLY A 78 15.06 14.64 -33.65
CA GLY A 78 15.63 15.99 -33.71
C GLY A 78 17.05 15.98 -34.31
N GLY A 79 17.86 14.98 -33.94
CA GLY A 79 19.20 14.80 -34.49
C GLY A 79 19.17 14.52 -36.00
N ILE A 80 18.27 13.65 -36.45
CA ILE A 80 18.10 13.38 -37.91
C ILE A 80 17.63 14.64 -38.63
N PHE A 81 16.66 15.35 -38.11
CA PHE A 81 16.15 16.60 -38.70
C PHE A 81 17.25 17.65 -38.85
N LEU A 82 17.99 17.93 -37.77
CA LEU A 82 19.12 18.87 -37.80
C LEU A 82 20.21 18.45 -38.77
N SER A 83 20.45 17.14 -38.96
CA SER A 83 21.42 16.65 -39.92
C SER A 83 21.02 16.95 -41.35
N ILE A 84 19.73 16.83 -41.68
CA ILE A 84 19.21 17.13 -43.03
C ILE A 84 19.32 18.61 -43.32
N GLU A 85 18.97 19.48 -42.38
CA GLU A 85 19.01 20.93 -42.55
C GLU A 85 20.44 21.50 -42.63
N LEU A 86 21.38 20.96 -41.86
CA LEU A 86 22.75 21.46 -41.78
C LEU A 86 23.69 20.83 -42.84
N PHE A 87 23.28 19.72 -43.46
CA PHE A 87 24.12 19.02 -44.46
C PHE A 87 24.66 19.90 -45.60
N PRO A 88 23.91 20.87 -46.16
CA PRO A 88 24.42 21.73 -47.22
C PRO A 88 25.48 22.76 -46.78
N VAL A 89 25.56 23.05 -45.47
CA VAL A 89 26.35 24.16 -44.92
C VAL A 89 27.60 23.70 -44.18
N VAL A 90 27.57 22.50 -43.61
CA VAL A 90 28.61 21.99 -42.71
C VAL A 90 29.24 20.69 -43.28
N SER A 91 30.53 20.50 -43.10
CA SER A 91 31.16 19.27 -43.52
C SER A 91 30.56 18.04 -42.80
N THR A 92 30.43 16.94 -43.51
CA THR A 92 29.87 15.69 -42.98
C THR A 92 30.54 15.24 -41.66
N GLN A 93 31.84 15.47 -41.56
CA GLN A 93 32.63 15.08 -40.39
C GLN A 93 32.26 15.94 -39.16
N SER A 94 32.08 17.25 -39.32
CA SER A 94 31.64 18.16 -38.26
C SER A 94 30.22 17.88 -37.79
N LEU A 95 29.32 17.53 -38.71
CA LEU A 95 27.96 17.09 -38.43
C LEU A 95 27.93 15.85 -37.54
N ILE A 96 28.73 14.83 -37.85
CA ILE A 96 28.82 13.60 -37.05
C ILE A 96 29.28 13.92 -35.63
N TYR A 97 30.32 14.77 -35.46
CA TYR A 97 30.79 15.13 -34.11
C TYR A 97 29.77 15.94 -33.32
N MET A 98 29.05 16.86 -33.96
CA MET A 98 27.94 17.61 -33.30
C MET A 98 26.82 16.68 -32.84
N LEU A 99 26.42 15.70 -33.67
CA LEU A 99 25.37 14.73 -33.32
C LEU A 99 25.79 13.83 -32.16
N ILE A 100 26.99 13.31 -32.17
CA ILE A 100 27.53 12.47 -31.10
C ILE A 100 27.60 13.28 -29.79
N GLY A 101 28.12 14.50 -29.85
CA GLY A 101 28.23 15.38 -28.68
C GLY A 101 26.86 15.74 -28.08
N THR A 102 25.92 16.15 -28.91
CA THR A 102 24.55 16.46 -28.49
C THR A 102 23.86 15.23 -27.87
N TYR A 103 23.97 14.07 -28.53
CA TYR A 103 23.43 12.81 -27.99
C TYR A 103 24.03 12.47 -26.61
N ALA A 104 25.35 12.59 -26.46
CA ALA A 104 26.01 12.29 -25.19
C ALA A 104 25.56 13.21 -24.06
N ILE A 105 25.40 14.52 -24.32
CA ILE A 105 24.91 15.49 -23.33
C ILE A 105 23.48 15.17 -22.91
N ILE A 106 22.57 15.00 -23.87
CA ILE A 106 21.17 14.74 -23.58
C ILE A 106 21.00 13.38 -22.89
N LYS A 107 21.77 12.38 -23.29
CA LYS A 107 21.77 11.07 -22.65
C LYS A 107 22.25 11.16 -21.20
N SER A 108 23.28 11.96 -20.92
CA SER A 108 23.77 12.19 -19.57
C SER A 108 22.70 12.88 -18.68
N ILE A 109 22.03 13.89 -19.22
CA ILE A 109 20.92 14.56 -18.54
C ILE A 109 19.77 13.58 -18.26
N SER A 110 19.37 12.79 -19.26
CA SER A 110 18.33 11.78 -19.10
C SER A 110 18.67 10.74 -18.01
N ILE A 111 19.92 10.29 -17.95
CA ILE A 111 20.37 9.37 -16.91
C ILE A 111 20.37 10.04 -15.53
N ALA A 112 20.76 11.30 -15.44
CA ALA A 112 20.75 12.06 -14.19
C ALA A 112 19.32 12.26 -13.64
N LEU A 113 18.36 12.58 -14.52
CA LEU A 113 16.97 12.83 -14.12
C LEU A 113 16.18 11.55 -13.85
N TYR A 114 16.30 10.57 -14.70
CA TYR A 114 15.43 9.38 -14.67
C TYR A 114 16.16 8.08 -14.28
N GLY A 115 17.47 8.14 -14.06
CA GLY A 115 18.30 6.96 -13.80
C GLY A 115 18.54 6.08 -15.02
N THR A 116 19.34 5.04 -14.85
CA THR A 116 19.65 4.10 -15.94
C THR A 116 18.44 3.19 -16.22
N ARG A 117 18.28 2.77 -17.49
CA ARG A 117 17.23 1.82 -17.89
C ARG A 117 17.26 0.52 -17.07
N ILE A 118 18.45 -0.01 -16.85
CA ILE A 118 18.66 -1.23 -16.06
C ILE A 118 18.26 -0.99 -14.59
N GLY A 119 18.62 0.15 -14.02
CA GLY A 119 18.25 0.53 -12.65
C GLY A 119 16.73 0.61 -12.47
N ARG A 120 16.04 1.28 -13.40
CA ARG A 120 14.58 1.38 -13.41
C ARG A 120 13.90 0.02 -13.53
N TYR A 121 14.40 -0.85 -14.42
CA TYR A 121 13.88 -2.20 -14.58
C TYR A 121 14.05 -3.05 -13.32
N LYS A 122 15.24 -3.01 -12.69
CA LYS A 122 15.48 -3.69 -11.41
C LYS A 122 14.58 -3.17 -10.31
N LYS A 123 14.41 -1.84 -10.20
CA LYS A 123 13.51 -1.20 -9.24
C LYS A 123 12.07 -1.65 -9.46
N ASN A 124 11.58 -1.65 -10.71
CA ASN A 124 10.23 -2.11 -11.05
C ASN A 124 10.00 -3.58 -10.67
N LYS A 125 10.98 -4.45 -10.93
CA LYS A 125 10.88 -5.86 -10.56
C LYS A 125 10.81 -6.04 -9.04
N LYS A 126 11.66 -5.32 -8.31
CA LYS A 126 11.65 -5.34 -6.84
C LYS A 126 10.32 -4.82 -6.27
N LEU A 127 9.83 -3.68 -6.78
CA LEU A 127 8.56 -3.10 -6.33
C LEU A 127 7.38 -4.06 -6.58
N LYS A 128 7.35 -4.73 -7.73
CA LYS A 128 6.31 -5.74 -8.01
C LYS A 128 6.33 -6.88 -7.01
N SER A 129 7.50 -7.47 -6.74
CA SER A 129 7.60 -8.56 -5.76
C SER A 129 7.26 -8.10 -4.34
N THR A 130 7.58 -6.86 -3.98
CA THR A 130 7.17 -6.28 -2.69
C THR A 130 5.66 -6.09 -2.62
N ILE A 131 5.03 -5.59 -3.68
CA ILE A 131 3.57 -5.42 -3.75
C ILE A 131 2.86 -6.78 -3.62
N GLU A 132 3.31 -7.80 -4.36
CA GLU A 132 2.76 -9.17 -4.28
C GLU A 132 2.86 -9.72 -2.84
N SER A 133 4.00 -9.56 -2.18
CA SER A 133 4.18 -9.98 -0.78
C SER A 133 3.29 -9.20 0.19
N LEU A 134 3.13 -7.88 0.03
CA LEU A 134 2.27 -7.06 0.86
C LEU A 134 0.78 -7.41 0.65
N GLU A 135 0.36 -7.67 -0.59
CA GLU A 135 -0.99 -8.12 -0.90
C GLU A 135 -1.31 -9.48 -0.27
N GLU A 136 -0.38 -10.43 -0.34
CA GLU A 136 -0.53 -11.73 0.29
C GLU A 136 -0.65 -11.61 1.82
N ASN A 137 0.23 -10.81 2.44
CA ASN A 137 0.19 -10.57 3.88
C ASN A 137 -1.10 -9.86 4.32
N SER A 138 -1.61 -8.90 3.54
CA SER A 138 -2.86 -8.21 3.87
C SER A 138 -4.06 -9.16 3.83
N VAL A 139 -4.13 -10.05 2.85
CA VAL A 139 -5.20 -11.08 2.75
C VAL A 139 -5.14 -12.05 3.92
N GLN A 140 -3.94 -12.48 4.32
CA GLN A 140 -3.79 -13.36 5.49
C GLN A 140 -4.23 -12.66 6.78
N LEU A 141 -3.82 -11.40 6.97
CA LEU A 141 -4.17 -10.62 8.16
C LEU A 141 -5.66 -10.31 8.22
N GLU A 142 -6.31 -10.02 7.08
CA GLU A 142 -7.77 -9.87 6.99
C GLU A 142 -8.52 -11.15 7.39
N ALA A 143 -8.04 -12.31 6.94
CA ALA A 143 -8.63 -13.59 7.30
C ALA A 143 -8.49 -13.90 8.80
N GLU A 144 -7.30 -13.61 9.38
CA GLU A 144 -7.08 -13.73 10.82
C GLU A 144 -7.97 -12.80 11.63
N LEU A 145 -8.08 -11.54 11.21
CA LEU A 145 -8.89 -10.51 11.85
C LEU A 145 -10.38 -10.88 11.81
N LYS A 146 -10.86 -11.39 10.68
CA LYS A 146 -12.23 -11.92 10.56
C LYS A 146 -12.48 -13.07 11.54
N ASN A 147 -11.55 -14.02 11.63
CA ASN A 147 -11.66 -15.16 12.57
C ASN A 147 -11.67 -14.68 14.03
N LEU A 148 -10.83 -13.70 14.39
CA LEU A 148 -10.81 -13.12 15.73
C LEU A 148 -12.11 -12.40 16.06
N LYS A 149 -12.65 -11.60 15.12
CA LYS A 149 -13.96 -10.92 15.28
C LYS A 149 -15.10 -11.93 15.46
N GLU A 150 -15.15 -13.00 14.70
CA GLU A 150 -16.15 -14.05 14.82
C GLU A 150 -16.05 -14.76 16.18
N LYS A 151 -14.84 -15.09 16.64
CA LYS A 151 -14.63 -15.68 17.97
C LYS A 151 -15.02 -14.73 19.10
N ALA A 152 -14.70 -13.44 18.97
CA ALA A 152 -15.11 -12.43 19.95
C ALA A 152 -16.64 -12.28 20.01
N LYS A 153 -17.31 -12.26 18.83
CA LYS A 153 -18.78 -12.22 18.75
C LYS A 153 -19.42 -13.42 19.41
N TYR A 154 -18.93 -14.64 19.12
CA TYR A 154 -19.45 -15.86 19.73
C TYR A 154 -19.30 -15.86 21.26
N LYS A 155 -18.14 -15.38 21.78
CA LYS A 155 -17.91 -15.27 23.22
C LYS A 155 -18.87 -14.29 23.89
N VAL A 156 -19.08 -13.12 23.27
CA VAL A 156 -20.04 -12.10 23.75
C VAL A 156 -21.47 -12.65 23.81
N GLU A 157 -21.89 -13.41 22.80
CA GLU A 157 -23.21 -14.03 22.78
C GLU A 157 -23.36 -15.11 23.86
N SER A 158 -22.30 -15.91 24.10
CA SER A 158 -22.28 -16.92 25.17
C SER A 158 -22.37 -16.25 26.54
N ASP A 159 -21.50 -15.26 26.81
CA ASP A 159 -21.48 -14.56 28.09
C ASP A 159 -22.80 -13.83 28.38
N THR A 160 -23.45 -13.31 27.33
CA THR A 160 -24.79 -12.68 27.48
C THR A 160 -25.85 -13.69 27.86
N LYS A 161 -25.84 -14.88 27.29
CA LYS A 161 -26.78 -15.96 27.67
C LYS A 161 -26.56 -16.42 29.09
N ASP A 162 -25.30 -16.60 29.50
CA ASP A 162 -24.94 -17.03 30.84
C ASP A 162 -25.35 -15.99 31.87
N TYR A 163 -25.15 -14.70 31.59
CA TYR A 163 -25.61 -13.60 32.44
C TYR A 163 -27.14 -13.58 32.57
N CYS A 164 -27.85 -13.70 31.46
CA CYS A 164 -29.33 -13.74 31.50
C CYS A 164 -29.86 -14.97 32.26
N ALA A 165 -29.16 -16.11 32.19
CA ALA A 165 -29.53 -17.32 32.95
C ALA A 165 -29.30 -17.13 34.44
N GLN A 166 -28.22 -16.43 34.85
CA GLN A 166 -27.89 -16.23 36.26
C GLN A 166 -28.72 -15.10 36.93
N TYR A 167 -28.98 -14.02 36.20
CA TYR A 167 -29.56 -12.79 36.77
C TYR A 167 -30.91 -12.42 36.16
N GLY A 168 -31.34 -13.03 35.06
CA GLY A 168 -32.62 -12.77 34.40
C GLY A 168 -33.81 -13.50 35.02
N SER A 169 -33.58 -14.34 36.01
CA SER A 169 -34.64 -15.16 36.65
C SER A 169 -35.22 -14.52 37.94
N THR A 170 -34.88 -13.29 38.26
CA THR A 170 -35.50 -12.54 39.36
C THR A 170 -36.65 -11.70 38.81
N LYS A 171 -37.83 -12.32 38.68
CA LYS A 171 -39.12 -11.65 38.69
C LYS A 171 -39.72 -11.77 40.08
#